data_4ba787bd7278276d797c7192c2019065
#
_entry.id   4ba787bd7278276d797c7192c2019065
#
_cell.length_a   1.000
_cell.length_b   1.000
_cell.length_c   1.000
_cell.angle_alpha   90.00
_cell.angle_beta   90.00
_cell.angle_gamma   90.00
#
_symmetry.space_group_name_H-M   'P 1'
#
loop_
_entity.id
_entity.type
_entity.pdbx_description
1 polymer ?
#
loop_
_entity_poly.entity_id
_entity_poly.type
_entity_poly.pdbx_seq_one_letter_code
_entity_poly.pdbx_strand_id
1 'polypeptide(L)'
;MIEMFAALALAAASRDEVPPEAWNCRNQVEVWCAADGCAASRPEEFTPMDIWASDDGEISVCAYTGCWEGKAAFARVNGRLVWAGDDLAFSTAQLSTDPGAAGADVSLMIVSGEGVGFVRAAGLATPVLCVRGVRGQG
;
A
#
# COMPACT_ATOMS: atom_id res chain seq x y z
N MET A 1 0.75 9.13 55.56
CA MET A 1 1.62 8.08 55.13
C MET A 1 0.94 7.10 54.23
N ILE A 2 0.13 7.51 53.40
CA ILE A 2 -0.56 6.56 52.59
C ILE A 2 -0.59 6.93 51.18
N GLU A 3 0.18 7.79 50.81
CA GLU A 3 -0.02 8.35 49.52
C GLU A 3 0.89 7.83 48.50
N MET A 4 1.17 6.60 48.49
CA MET A 4 2.17 6.15 47.58
C MET A 4 1.67 5.49 46.32
N PHE A 5 0.41 5.63 46.00
CA PHE A 5 -0.07 4.76 44.95
C PHE A 5 -0.41 5.40 43.65
N ALA A 6 -0.10 6.63 43.49
CA ALA A 6 -0.60 7.32 42.30
C ALA A 6 0.35 7.30 41.12
N ALA A 7 1.53 6.78 41.30
CA ALA A 7 2.52 7.00 40.26
C ALA A 7 2.62 5.87 39.25
N LEU A 8 1.89 4.81 39.44
CA LEU A 8 2.11 3.65 38.58
C LEU A 8 1.25 3.60 37.35
N ALA A 9 0.24 4.40 37.27
CA ALA A 9 -0.67 4.28 36.17
C ALA A 9 -0.21 4.94 34.90
N LEU A 10 0.79 5.79 34.98
CA LEU A 10 1.20 6.56 33.83
C LEU A 10 2.16 5.86 32.91
N ALA A 11 2.83 4.85 33.43
CA ALA A 11 3.84 4.18 32.61
C ALA A 11 3.29 3.20 31.62
N ALA A 12 2.03 2.80 31.79
CA ALA A 12 1.47 1.78 30.91
C ALA A 12 0.94 2.33 29.60
N ALA A 13 0.62 3.62 29.57
CA ALA A 13 -0.04 4.18 28.40
C ALA A 13 0.89 4.37 27.23
N SER A 14 2.17 4.57 27.50
CA SER A 14 3.10 4.85 26.40
C SER A 14 3.62 3.62 25.71
N ARG A 15 3.27 2.45 26.20
CA ARG A 15 3.78 1.22 25.61
C ARG A 15 2.89 0.62 24.57
N ASP A 16 1.70 1.15 24.42
CA ASP A 16 0.76 0.57 23.50
C ASP A 16 0.85 1.13 22.11
N GLU A 17 1.78 2.04 21.89
CA GLU A 17 1.98 2.55 20.54
C GLU A 17 2.87 1.61 19.76
N VAL A 18 2.28 0.54 19.28
CA VAL A 18 2.97 -0.33 18.35
C VAL A 18 2.89 0.34 16.98
N PRO A 19 4.03 0.55 16.31
CA PRO A 19 3.99 1.13 14.97
C PRO A 19 3.13 0.26 14.06
N PRO A 20 2.42 0.85 13.10
CA PRO A 20 1.67 0.07 12.15
C PRO A 20 2.57 -0.87 11.39
N GLU A 21 2.06 -2.08 11.13
CA GLU A 21 2.77 -3.02 10.27
C GLU A 21 2.67 -2.54 8.85
N ALA A 22 3.81 -2.38 8.20
CA ALA A 22 3.89 -1.88 6.85
C ALA A 22 4.54 -2.90 5.93
N TRP A 23 4.21 -2.80 4.65
CA TRP A 23 4.70 -3.68 3.61
C TRP A 23 5.16 -2.87 2.42
N ASN A 24 6.25 -3.31 1.81
CA ASN A 24 6.71 -2.76 0.53
C ASN A 24 6.60 -3.83 -0.52
N CYS A 25 6.03 -3.47 -1.66
CA CYS A 25 5.81 -4.41 -2.75
C CYS A 25 6.41 -3.88 -4.04
N ARG A 26 6.92 -4.79 -4.85
CA ARG A 26 7.47 -4.47 -6.16
C ARG A 26 7.00 -5.51 -7.16
N ASN A 27 6.85 -5.08 -8.40
CA ASN A 27 6.50 -5.98 -9.49
C ASN A 27 7.73 -6.44 -10.25
N GLN A 28 7.57 -7.53 -10.99
CA GLN A 28 8.58 -8.04 -11.90
C GLN A 28 8.04 -8.09 -13.33
N VAL A 29 6.77 -7.90 -13.48
CA VAL A 29 6.09 -7.81 -14.76
C VAL A 29 5.04 -6.73 -14.64
N GLU A 30 4.53 -6.28 -15.77
CA GLU A 30 3.45 -5.31 -15.80
C GLU A 30 2.28 -5.96 -16.53
N VAL A 31 1.12 -6.01 -15.89
CA VAL A 31 -0.10 -6.58 -16.47
C VAL A 31 -1.17 -5.52 -16.47
N TRP A 32 -1.81 -5.36 -17.61
CA TRP A 32 -2.92 -4.44 -17.80
C TRP A 32 -4.18 -5.24 -18.07
N CYS A 33 -5.26 -4.87 -17.42
CA CYS A 33 -6.55 -5.52 -17.63
C CYS A 33 -7.64 -4.48 -17.82
N ALA A 34 -8.48 -4.71 -18.81
CA ALA A 34 -9.68 -3.94 -19.05
C ALA A 34 -10.82 -4.92 -19.30
N ALA A 35 -12.01 -4.41 -19.56
CA ALA A 35 -13.17 -5.28 -19.71
C ALA A 35 -13.02 -6.25 -20.88
N ASP A 36 -12.20 -5.94 -21.87
CA ASP A 36 -12.01 -6.78 -23.05
C ASP A 36 -10.81 -7.73 -22.92
N GLY A 37 -10.10 -7.74 -21.79
CA GLY A 37 -9.04 -8.71 -21.58
C GLY A 37 -7.84 -8.13 -20.88
N CYS A 38 -6.83 -8.97 -20.73
CA CYS A 38 -5.58 -8.61 -20.08
C CYS A 38 -4.40 -8.84 -21.02
N ALA A 39 -3.36 -8.03 -20.85
CA ALA A 39 -2.12 -8.18 -21.57
C ALA A 39 -0.96 -7.95 -20.62
N ALA A 40 0.15 -8.62 -20.85
CA ALA A 40 1.35 -8.49 -20.04
C ALA A 40 2.47 -7.90 -20.87
N SER A 41 3.29 -7.07 -20.25
CA SER A 41 4.51 -6.57 -20.86
C SER A 41 5.54 -7.68 -21.00
N ARG A 42 6.49 -7.50 -21.89
CA ARG A 42 7.64 -8.38 -21.92
C ARG A 42 8.51 -8.09 -20.69
N PRO A 43 9.30 -9.09 -20.23
CA PRO A 43 10.07 -8.90 -19.00
C PRO A 43 11.01 -7.69 -19.04
N GLU A 44 11.52 -7.32 -20.20
CA GLU A 44 12.43 -6.19 -20.32
C GLU A 44 11.73 -4.85 -20.47
N GLU A 45 10.40 -4.84 -20.54
CA GLU A 45 9.66 -3.61 -20.84
C GLU A 45 8.67 -3.22 -19.77
N PHE A 46 8.73 -3.84 -18.60
CA PHE A 46 7.76 -3.51 -17.58
C PHE A 46 8.11 -2.20 -16.88
N THR A 47 7.08 -1.50 -16.42
CA THR A 47 7.24 -0.30 -15.61
C THR A 47 7.39 -0.70 -14.16
N PRO A 48 8.49 -0.34 -13.50
CA PRO A 48 8.64 -0.65 -12.08
C PRO A 48 7.61 0.10 -11.23
N MET A 49 7.03 -0.60 -10.28
CA MET A 49 6.12 -0.02 -9.30
C MET A 49 6.74 -0.10 -7.93
N ASP A 50 6.46 0.91 -7.12
CA ASP A 50 6.87 0.93 -5.72
C ASP A 50 5.60 1.11 -4.90
N ILE A 51 5.28 0.12 -4.11
CA ILE A 51 4.03 0.10 -3.35
C ILE A 51 4.36 0.04 -1.87
N TRP A 52 3.69 0.88 -1.11
CA TRP A 52 3.78 0.84 0.34
C TRP A 52 2.36 0.83 0.91
N ALA A 53 2.14 0.00 1.90
CA ALA A 53 0.84 -0.09 2.55
C ALA A 53 1.02 -0.47 4.01
N SER A 54 0.18 0.08 4.87
CA SER A 54 0.25 -0.21 6.29
C SER A 54 -1.11 -0.60 6.83
N ASP A 55 -1.12 -1.28 7.97
CA ASP A 55 -2.35 -1.82 8.54
C ASP A 55 -3.23 -0.74 9.18
N ASP A 56 -2.79 0.51 9.20
CA ASP A 56 -3.66 1.63 9.55
C ASP A 56 -4.46 2.15 8.35
N GLY A 57 -4.30 1.55 7.18
CA GLY A 57 -5.03 1.93 5.99
C GLY A 57 -4.29 2.84 5.02
N GLU A 58 -3.13 3.35 5.39
CA GLU A 58 -2.36 4.16 4.47
C GLU A 58 -1.84 3.31 3.32
N ILE A 59 -1.97 3.81 2.11
CA ILE A 59 -1.46 3.12 0.93
C ILE A 59 -0.91 4.12 -0.08
N SER A 60 0.16 3.73 -0.75
CA SER A 60 0.79 4.50 -1.82
C SER A 60 1.22 3.53 -2.90
N VAL A 61 0.74 3.76 -4.11
CA VAL A 61 1.10 2.95 -5.28
C VAL A 61 1.73 3.87 -6.29
N CYS A 62 3.03 3.74 -6.48
CA CYS A 62 3.78 4.60 -7.37
C CYS A 62 4.15 3.85 -8.63
N ALA A 63 3.84 4.45 -9.77
CA ALA A 63 4.13 3.91 -11.09
C ALA A 63 4.31 5.09 -12.05
N TYR A 64 5.16 4.92 -13.03
CA TYR A 64 5.45 5.97 -13.98
C TYR A 64 6.04 7.19 -13.26
N THR A 65 5.36 8.32 -13.31
CA THR A 65 5.90 9.56 -12.76
C THR A 65 5.16 10.04 -11.53
N GLY A 66 4.30 9.22 -10.97
CA GLY A 66 3.51 9.65 -9.83
C GLY A 66 2.99 8.51 -8.99
N CYS A 67 2.18 8.86 -8.02
CA CYS A 67 1.67 7.91 -7.04
C CYS A 67 0.18 8.14 -6.81
N TRP A 68 -0.57 7.05 -6.66
CA TRP A 68 -1.90 7.08 -6.08
C TRP A 68 -1.74 6.87 -4.58
N GLU A 69 -2.20 7.81 -3.79
CA GLU A 69 -1.98 7.78 -2.36
C GLU A 69 -3.23 8.16 -1.58
N GLY A 70 -3.39 7.58 -0.41
CA GLY A 70 -4.46 7.96 0.47
C GLY A 70 -4.77 6.88 1.48
N LYS A 71 -5.99 6.96 2.00
CA LYS A 71 -6.51 6.00 2.95
C LYS A 71 -7.34 4.96 2.24
N ALA A 72 -7.11 3.72 2.61
CA ALA A 72 -7.87 2.59 2.12
C ALA A 72 -8.53 1.88 3.29
N ALA A 73 -9.60 1.16 3.02
CA ALA A 73 -10.14 0.23 3.99
C ALA A 73 -9.20 -0.96 4.07
N PHE A 74 -8.86 -1.37 5.28
CA PHE A 74 -7.94 -2.48 5.50
C PHE A 74 -8.64 -3.60 6.23
N ALA A 75 -8.36 -4.84 5.82
CA ALA A 75 -8.91 -6.02 6.49
C ALA A 75 -7.92 -7.17 6.43
N ARG A 76 -7.97 -8.01 7.45
CA ARG A 76 -7.24 -9.27 7.47
C ARG A 76 -8.26 -10.38 7.27
N VAL A 77 -8.07 -11.19 6.25
CA VAL A 77 -9.01 -12.26 5.91
C VAL A 77 -8.22 -13.54 5.65
N ASN A 78 -8.25 -14.46 6.59
CA ASN A 78 -7.64 -15.79 6.41
C ASN A 78 -6.20 -15.74 5.89
N GLY A 79 -5.34 -14.99 6.58
CA GLY A 79 -3.95 -14.88 6.19
C GLY A 79 -3.69 -13.95 5.02
N ARG A 80 -4.71 -13.26 4.57
CA ARG A 80 -4.56 -12.27 3.52
C ARG A 80 -4.75 -10.88 4.09
N LEU A 81 -3.94 -9.96 3.62
CA LEU A 81 -4.06 -8.55 3.95
C LEU A 81 -4.65 -7.86 2.74
N VAL A 82 -5.72 -7.10 2.95
CA VAL A 82 -6.44 -6.49 1.84
C VAL A 82 -6.63 -5.02 2.10
N TRP A 83 -6.26 -4.20 1.13
CA TRP A 83 -6.52 -2.77 1.12
C TRP A 83 -7.41 -2.44 -0.06
N ALA A 84 -8.43 -1.64 0.17
CA ALA A 84 -9.30 -1.16 -0.89
C ALA A 84 -9.55 0.33 -0.69
N GLY A 85 -9.06 1.13 -1.61
CA GLY A 85 -9.20 2.58 -1.56
C GLY A 85 -9.93 3.07 -2.78
N ASP A 86 -10.90 3.96 -2.58
CA ASP A 86 -11.71 4.50 -3.67
C ASP A 86 -11.21 5.87 -4.06
N ASP A 87 -11.05 6.07 -5.35
CA ASP A 87 -10.72 7.38 -5.94
C ASP A 87 -9.53 8.04 -5.27
N LEU A 88 -8.44 7.29 -5.12
CA LEU A 88 -7.21 7.84 -4.56
C LEU A 88 -6.58 8.82 -5.54
N ALA A 89 -6.17 9.97 -5.04
CA ALA A 89 -5.62 11.02 -5.87
C ALA A 89 -4.27 10.62 -6.44
N PHE A 90 -4.03 10.99 -7.68
CA PHE A 90 -2.74 10.78 -8.31
C PHE A 90 -1.94 12.07 -8.25
N SER A 91 -0.74 12.00 -7.69
CA SER A 91 0.17 13.15 -7.62
C SER A 91 1.47 12.82 -8.32
N THR A 92 2.03 13.80 -9.00
CA THR A 92 3.31 13.67 -9.66
C THR A 92 4.37 14.44 -8.89
N ALA A 93 5.62 14.03 -9.08
CA ALA A 93 6.74 14.68 -8.41
C ALA A 93 6.93 16.13 -8.87
N GLN A 94 6.27 16.54 -9.92
CA GLN A 94 6.46 17.88 -10.48
C GLN A 94 5.43 18.87 -10.00
N LEU A 95 4.71 18.58 -8.94
CA LEU A 95 3.77 19.51 -8.33
C LEU A 95 2.71 20.05 -9.27
N SER A 96 2.53 19.44 -10.40
CA SER A 96 1.52 19.86 -11.31
C SER A 96 0.24 19.18 -10.87
N THR A 97 -0.67 19.96 -10.36
CA THR A 97 -2.04 19.53 -10.28
C THR A 97 -2.55 19.52 -11.71
N ASP A 98 -2.19 18.51 -12.44
CA ASP A 98 -2.76 18.34 -13.75
C ASP A 98 -4.20 17.90 -13.58
N PRO A 99 -5.18 18.72 -13.94
CA PRO A 99 -6.57 18.34 -13.78
C PRO A 99 -6.94 17.12 -14.64
N GLY A 100 -6.04 16.69 -15.52
CA GLY A 100 -6.25 15.47 -16.27
C GLY A 100 -5.80 14.22 -15.56
N ALA A 101 -5.11 14.33 -14.42
CA ALA A 101 -4.68 13.16 -13.66
C ALA A 101 -5.80 12.71 -12.75
N ALA A 102 -6.67 11.87 -13.27
CA ALA A 102 -7.80 11.36 -12.49
C ALA A 102 -7.33 10.41 -11.41
N GLY A 103 -8.04 10.38 -10.31
CA GLY A 103 -7.84 9.40 -9.27
C GLY A 103 -8.22 8.00 -9.74
N ALA A 104 -7.85 7.02 -8.97
CA ALA A 104 -8.16 5.64 -9.30
C ALA A 104 -8.57 4.86 -8.07
N ASP A 105 -9.40 3.86 -8.27
CA ASP A 105 -9.65 2.87 -7.25
C ASP A 105 -8.45 1.95 -7.18
N VAL A 106 -7.95 1.73 -5.97
CA VAL A 106 -6.75 0.94 -5.75
C VAL A 106 -7.09 -0.22 -4.83
N SER A 107 -6.67 -1.40 -5.22
CA SER A 107 -6.80 -2.60 -4.39
C SER A 107 -5.44 -3.29 -4.31
N LEU A 108 -5.11 -3.73 -3.12
CA LEU A 108 -3.89 -4.51 -2.90
C LEU A 108 -4.24 -5.69 -2.02
N MET A 109 -3.78 -6.88 -2.41
CA MET A 109 -3.91 -8.06 -1.56
C MET A 109 -2.54 -8.70 -1.42
N ILE A 110 -2.20 -9.08 -0.19
CA ILE A 110 -0.94 -9.77 0.10
C ILE A 110 -1.26 -11.05 0.87
N VAL A 111 -0.71 -12.17 0.41
CA VAL A 111 -0.72 -13.41 1.19
C VAL A 111 0.44 -13.31 2.16
N SER A 112 0.16 -13.05 3.43
CA SER A 112 1.19 -12.61 4.38
C SER A 112 2.26 -13.66 4.64
N GLY A 113 1.92 -14.93 4.58
CA GLY A 113 2.90 -15.99 4.80
C GLY A 113 3.85 -16.20 3.64
N GLU A 114 3.52 -15.73 2.45
CA GLU A 114 4.34 -15.95 1.27
C GLU A 114 4.96 -14.67 0.73
N GLY A 115 4.43 -13.51 1.10
CA GLY A 115 4.91 -12.26 0.54
C GLY A 115 4.53 -12.06 -0.91
N VAL A 116 3.52 -12.76 -1.39
CA VAL A 116 3.05 -12.66 -2.77
C VAL A 116 1.69 -11.99 -2.75
N GLY A 117 1.48 -11.10 -3.70
CA GLY A 117 0.20 -10.43 -3.80
C GLY A 117 -0.04 -9.89 -5.19
N PHE A 118 -1.03 -9.03 -5.30
CA PHE A 118 -1.23 -8.29 -6.54
C PHE A 118 -1.94 -6.98 -6.27
N VAL A 119 -1.75 -6.06 -7.18
CA VAL A 119 -2.26 -4.70 -7.08
C VAL A 119 -3.12 -4.40 -8.30
N ARG A 120 -4.21 -3.68 -8.05
CA ARG A 120 -5.06 -3.12 -9.08
C ARG A 120 -5.07 -1.62 -8.90
N ALA A 121 -4.69 -0.89 -9.94
CA ALA A 121 -4.73 0.58 -9.92
C ALA A 121 -4.86 1.06 -11.36
N ALA A 122 -5.87 1.89 -11.62
CA ALA A 122 -6.18 2.31 -12.98
C ALA A 122 -6.36 1.06 -13.87
N GLY A 123 -5.59 0.93 -14.94
CA GLY A 123 -5.63 -0.26 -15.78
C GLY A 123 -4.67 -1.36 -15.36
N LEU A 124 -3.83 -1.10 -14.35
CA LEU A 124 -2.86 -2.10 -13.89
C LEU A 124 -3.55 -3.16 -13.05
N ALA A 125 -3.18 -4.41 -13.28
CA ALA A 125 -3.61 -5.53 -12.46
C ALA A 125 -2.43 -6.49 -12.40
N THR A 126 -1.51 -6.24 -11.49
CA THR A 126 -0.15 -6.72 -11.61
C THR A 126 0.24 -7.52 -10.37
N PRO A 127 0.83 -8.72 -10.54
CA PRO A 127 1.37 -9.47 -9.40
C PRO A 127 2.59 -8.77 -8.82
N VAL A 128 2.75 -8.88 -7.51
CA VAL A 128 3.83 -8.21 -6.79
C VAL A 128 4.44 -9.13 -5.76
N LEU A 129 5.69 -8.86 -5.40
CA LEU A 129 6.38 -9.48 -4.29
C LEU A 129 6.53 -8.45 -3.18
N CYS A 130 6.23 -8.85 -1.97
CA CYS A 130 6.13 -7.94 -0.84
C CYS A 130 7.00 -8.40 0.32
N VAL A 131 7.59 -7.43 1.00
CA VAL A 131 8.34 -7.68 2.22
C VAL A 131 7.83 -6.73 3.30
N ARG A 132 7.88 -7.18 4.53
CA ARG A 132 7.60 -6.30 5.65
C ARG A 132 8.70 -5.26 5.75
N GLY A 133 8.32 -4.04 6.03
CA GLY A 133 9.30 -3.00 6.14
C GLY A 133 8.68 -1.70 6.58
N VAL A 134 9.55 -0.75 6.87
CA VAL A 134 9.17 0.59 7.21
C VAL A 134 9.30 1.44 5.94
N ARG A 135 8.41 2.38 5.79
CA ARG A 135 8.42 3.26 4.62
C ARG A 135 9.79 3.93 4.50
N GLY A 136 10.32 3.94 3.28
CA GLY A 136 11.61 4.56 3.03
C GLY A 136 12.79 3.63 3.08
N GLN A 137 12.58 2.37 3.36
CA GLN A 137 13.66 1.38 3.36
C GLN A 137 13.66 0.53 2.10
N GLY A 138 13.18 1.05 1.06
CA GLY A 138 13.08 0.31 -0.18
C GLY A 138 14.35 0.25 -0.99
#